data_54d9936ae06d34fd6a6c519cf725fef1
#
_entry.id   54d9936ae06d34fd6a6c519cf725fef1
#
_cell.length_a   1.000
_cell.length_b   1.000
_cell.length_c   1.000
_cell.angle_alpha   90.00
_cell.angle_beta   90.00
_cell.angle_gamma   90.00
#
_symmetry.space_group_name_H-M   'P 1'
#
loop_
_entity.id
_entity.type
_entity.pdbx_description
1 polymer ?
#
loop_
_entity_poly.entity_id
_entity_poly.type
_entity_poly.pdbx_seq_one_letter_code
_entity_poly.pdbx_strand_id
1 'polypeptide(L)'
;GPLLTAYESYGAEALSAACQDPSFFTRFARVADRSENYGGNTREEGYANMVDLGHMARQSGDMLPSAQAVLDALDSCVLYQVKGPYRSEATGLSCYYSYNGDADEAVSYAGLGAGTAFKYFYLYELTGELDQSGMDYLAEMDIHDLPEVETLSAMDWDNAPLTLNNEGCAVLTLGPEADSLLASVNFSLYYTDPDSDSLLMLGTDNDIVGDWENGVFTDNFRGVWGSIDGAVVYMELSSVGDDYNLYTVPVLLNGEAYNLQVAYNFSTESWEILGARQGLDENGMAGKELRLLQEGDELTTVWYMSSISGDDDFEAYEAETITVTADTAFGETALPDGRYVMVFEMRDAMDNCAYSSPAVFTVEGDSVTTSV
;
A
#
# COMPACT_ATOMS: atom_id res chain seq x y z
N GLY A 1 26.21 -11.90 15.19
CA GLY A 1 27.14 -11.69 14.04
C GLY A 1 27.01 -10.25 13.51
N PRO A 2 27.84 -9.82 12.54
CA PRO A 2 27.88 -8.42 12.10
C PRO A 2 26.53 -7.86 11.69
N LEU A 3 25.73 -8.62 10.93
CA LEU A 3 24.40 -8.18 10.49
C LEU A 3 23.45 -7.94 11.67
N LEU A 4 23.42 -8.84 12.67
CA LEU A 4 22.57 -8.63 13.85
C LEU A 4 23.00 -7.37 14.62
N THR A 5 24.28 -7.13 14.76
CA THR A 5 24.81 -5.91 15.42
C THR A 5 24.42 -4.65 14.64
N ALA A 6 24.54 -4.68 13.31
CA ALA A 6 24.13 -3.56 12.46
C ALA A 6 22.61 -3.31 12.55
N TYR A 7 21.80 -4.38 12.51
CA TYR A 7 20.34 -4.30 12.64
C TYR A 7 19.91 -3.74 14.00
N GLU A 8 20.56 -4.15 15.10
CA GLU A 8 20.30 -3.56 16.44
C GLU A 8 20.66 -2.08 16.51
N SER A 9 21.78 -1.66 15.90
CA SER A 9 22.16 -0.25 15.86
C SER A 9 21.18 0.57 15.01
N TYR A 10 20.71 0.02 13.91
CA TYR A 10 19.73 0.64 13.03
C TYR A 10 18.39 0.83 13.74
N GLY A 11 17.90 -0.21 14.42
CA GLY A 11 16.67 -0.13 15.22
C GLY A 11 16.81 0.82 16.43
N ALA A 12 17.98 0.87 17.09
CA ALA A 12 18.23 1.78 18.19
C ALA A 12 18.20 3.26 17.74
N GLU A 13 18.76 3.55 16.56
CA GLU A 13 18.70 4.89 15.99
C GLU A 13 17.26 5.27 15.60
N ALA A 14 16.50 4.34 14.99
CA ALA A 14 15.10 4.54 14.65
C ALA A 14 14.24 4.81 15.90
N LEU A 15 14.40 4.00 16.94
CA LEU A 15 13.71 4.18 18.22
C LEU A 15 14.07 5.52 18.88
N SER A 16 15.36 5.89 18.87
CA SER A 16 15.80 7.18 19.39
C SER A 16 15.19 8.36 18.62
N ALA A 17 15.11 8.25 17.29
CA ALA A 17 14.49 9.27 16.44
C ALA A 17 12.98 9.41 16.76
N ALA A 18 12.27 8.30 16.90
CA ALA A 18 10.85 8.29 17.26
C ALA A 18 10.58 8.87 18.66
N CYS A 19 11.46 8.59 19.64
CA CYS A 19 11.35 9.19 20.97
C CYS A 19 11.67 10.69 21.01
N GLN A 20 12.41 11.21 20.04
CA GLN A 20 12.67 12.65 19.91
C GLN A 20 11.55 13.38 19.17
N ASP A 21 10.98 12.73 18.17
CA ASP A 21 9.93 13.25 17.29
C ASP A 21 9.05 12.09 16.79
N PRO A 22 7.85 11.86 17.37
CA PRO A 22 6.97 10.76 16.99
C PRO A 22 6.51 10.81 15.53
N SER A 23 6.56 11.95 14.84
CA SER A 23 6.31 12.01 13.40
C SER A 23 7.32 11.20 12.57
N PHE A 24 8.39 10.73 13.22
CA PHE A 24 9.34 9.80 12.64
C PHE A 24 8.67 8.48 12.22
N PHE A 25 7.67 7.98 12.96
CA PHE A 25 6.92 6.79 12.56
C PHE A 25 6.30 6.97 11.18
N THR A 26 5.66 8.10 10.91
CA THR A 26 5.08 8.43 9.60
C THR A 26 6.13 8.47 8.48
N ARG A 27 7.27 9.11 8.72
CA ARG A 27 8.36 9.16 7.73
C ARG A 27 8.95 7.77 7.46
N PHE A 28 9.07 6.95 8.51
CA PHE A 28 9.57 5.60 8.39
C PHE A 28 8.57 4.66 7.71
N ALA A 29 7.27 4.85 7.96
CA ALA A 29 6.20 4.15 7.24
C ALA A 29 6.26 4.41 5.73
N ARG A 30 6.44 5.67 5.31
CA ARG A 30 6.62 6.03 3.89
C ARG A 30 7.83 5.35 3.26
N VAL A 31 8.90 5.15 4.02
CA VAL A 31 10.07 4.38 3.57
C VAL A 31 9.72 2.91 3.39
N ALA A 32 9.00 2.32 4.35
CA ALA A 32 8.59 0.92 4.28
C ALA A 32 7.62 0.68 3.11
N ASP A 33 6.66 1.57 2.88
CA ASP A 33 5.70 1.49 1.77
C ASP A 33 6.37 1.50 0.40
N ARG A 34 7.49 2.21 0.26
CA ARG A 34 8.30 2.27 -0.97
C ARG A 34 9.35 1.19 -1.06
N SER A 35 9.47 0.36 -0.05
CA SER A 35 10.45 -0.71 -0.03
C SER A 35 9.83 -2.03 -0.50
N GLU A 36 10.67 -2.90 -1.07
CA GLU A 36 10.25 -4.23 -1.51
C GLU A 36 9.53 -4.98 -0.39
N ASN A 37 8.32 -5.45 -0.67
CA ASN A 37 7.52 -6.27 0.21
C ASN A 37 7.31 -7.66 -0.42
N TYR A 38 7.59 -8.71 0.32
CA TYR A 38 7.54 -10.07 -0.22
C TYR A 38 6.20 -10.77 -0.08
N GLY A 39 5.28 -10.22 0.69
CA GLY A 39 3.97 -10.83 0.93
C GLY A 39 2.88 -10.27 0.03
N GLY A 40 3.03 -9.01 -0.38
CA GLY A 40 1.95 -8.21 -0.93
C GLY A 40 1.00 -7.77 0.20
N ASN A 41 0.31 -6.67 -0.05
CA ASN A 41 -0.66 -6.11 0.89
C ASN A 41 -1.91 -5.78 0.09
N THR A 42 -2.98 -6.53 0.29
CA THR A 42 -4.27 -6.30 -0.35
C THR A 42 -5.39 -6.39 0.67
N ARG A 43 -6.54 -5.79 0.37
CA ARG A 43 -7.72 -5.83 1.25
C ARG A 43 -8.22 -7.26 1.44
N GLU A 44 -8.17 -8.07 0.39
CA GLU A 44 -8.68 -9.44 0.41
C GLU A 44 -7.71 -10.42 1.09
N GLU A 45 -6.40 -10.31 0.77
CA GLU A 45 -5.39 -11.25 1.26
C GLU A 45 -4.72 -10.82 2.56
N GLY A 46 -4.93 -9.55 2.98
CA GLY A 46 -4.30 -8.97 4.16
C GLY A 46 -2.83 -8.61 3.93
N TYR A 47 -2.09 -8.51 5.03
CA TYR A 47 -0.71 -8.02 5.02
C TYR A 47 0.28 -9.10 5.48
N ALA A 48 1.43 -9.14 4.83
CA ALA A 48 2.48 -10.09 5.18
C ALA A 48 3.44 -9.59 6.27
N ASN A 49 3.40 -8.30 6.64
CA ASN A 49 4.26 -7.67 7.64
C ASN A 49 5.76 -7.98 7.47
N MET A 50 6.22 -8.01 6.21
CA MET A 50 7.61 -8.27 5.85
C MET A 50 8.08 -7.28 4.79
N VAL A 51 9.25 -6.66 5.04
CA VAL A 51 9.91 -5.73 4.12
C VAL A 51 11.32 -6.21 3.83
N ASP A 52 11.86 -5.90 2.64
CA ASP A 52 13.28 -6.14 2.35
C ASP A 52 14.17 -5.24 3.21
N LEU A 53 14.99 -5.85 4.03
CA LEU A 53 15.84 -5.15 4.99
C LEU A 53 16.81 -4.17 4.32
N GLY A 54 17.43 -4.58 3.23
CA GLY A 54 18.42 -3.74 2.57
C GLY A 54 17.79 -2.60 1.78
N HIS A 55 16.63 -2.83 1.16
CA HIS A 55 15.92 -1.74 0.49
C HIS A 55 15.42 -0.71 1.49
N MET A 56 14.77 -1.14 2.58
CA MET A 56 14.36 -0.25 3.66
C MET A 56 15.54 0.53 4.27
N ALA A 57 16.68 -0.13 4.53
CA ALA A 57 17.88 0.55 5.01
C ALA A 57 18.41 1.59 4.02
N ARG A 58 18.38 1.30 2.72
CA ARG A 58 18.80 2.25 1.68
C ARG A 58 17.88 3.47 1.62
N GLN A 59 16.58 3.25 1.60
CA GLN A 59 15.57 4.32 1.54
C GLN A 59 15.58 5.22 2.79
N SER A 60 15.95 4.67 3.95
CA SER A 60 16.01 5.42 5.21
C SER A 60 17.38 6.06 5.50
N GLY A 61 18.36 5.87 4.61
CA GLY A 61 19.77 6.27 4.87
C GLY A 61 19.98 7.75 5.19
N ASP A 62 19.18 8.64 4.63
CA ASP A 62 19.23 10.08 4.90
C ASP A 62 18.70 10.43 6.31
N MET A 63 17.81 9.61 6.86
CA MET A 63 17.25 9.79 8.20
C MET A 63 18.04 9.02 9.26
N LEU A 64 18.61 7.88 8.89
CA LEU A 64 19.27 6.93 9.79
C LEU A 64 20.66 6.54 9.26
N PRO A 65 21.72 7.28 9.59
CA PRO A 65 23.09 6.99 9.17
C PRO A 65 23.57 5.56 9.47
N SER A 66 23.06 4.91 10.53
CA SER A 66 23.38 3.51 10.86
C SER A 66 22.89 2.50 9.82
N ALA A 67 21.96 2.88 8.95
CA ALA A 67 21.48 2.05 7.83
C ALA A 67 22.64 1.59 6.92
N GLN A 68 23.69 2.40 6.74
CA GLN A 68 24.86 2.00 5.94
C GLN A 68 25.54 0.75 6.49
N ALA A 69 25.63 0.60 7.81
CA ALA A 69 26.21 -0.61 8.40
C ALA A 69 25.39 -1.88 8.12
N VAL A 70 24.05 -1.73 7.97
CA VAL A 70 23.16 -2.84 7.54
C VAL A 70 23.49 -3.25 6.12
N LEU A 71 23.63 -2.27 5.20
CA LEU A 71 23.97 -2.54 3.79
C LEU A 71 25.34 -3.22 3.68
N ASP A 72 26.36 -2.73 4.35
CA ASP A 72 27.70 -3.33 4.36
C ASP A 72 27.69 -4.77 4.91
N ALA A 73 26.88 -5.02 5.94
CA ALA A 73 26.74 -6.35 6.53
C ALA A 73 25.98 -7.31 5.60
N LEU A 74 24.94 -6.84 4.89
CA LEU A 74 24.21 -7.62 3.89
C LEU A 74 25.12 -8.01 2.73
N ASP A 75 25.89 -7.08 2.18
CA ASP A 75 26.87 -7.35 1.12
C ASP A 75 27.89 -8.42 1.52
N SER A 76 28.19 -8.51 2.82
CA SER A 76 29.13 -9.49 3.34
C SER A 76 28.53 -10.86 3.58
N CYS A 77 27.21 -10.97 3.81
CA CYS A 77 26.56 -12.23 4.21
C CYS A 77 25.69 -12.85 3.12
N VAL A 78 25.15 -12.07 2.18
CA VAL A 78 24.38 -12.59 1.05
C VAL A 78 25.34 -13.00 -0.08
N LEU A 79 25.60 -14.29 -0.16
CA LEU A 79 26.57 -14.84 -1.12
C LEU A 79 26.01 -14.94 -2.56
N TYR A 80 24.70 -15.05 -2.68
CA TYR A 80 24.04 -15.19 -3.97
C TYR A 80 22.56 -14.83 -3.85
N GLN A 81 22.06 -14.10 -4.83
CA GLN A 81 20.64 -13.79 -4.97
C GLN A 81 20.23 -13.73 -6.45
N VAL A 82 18.97 -14.02 -6.73
CA VAL A 82 18.35 -13.84 -8.04
C VAL A 82 17.08 -13.02 -7.86
N LYS A 83 16.91 -12.02 -8.68
CA LYS A 83 15.75 -11.12 -8.66
C LYS A 83 15.29 -10.81 -10.07
N GLY A 84 13.99 -10.65 -10.23
CA GLY A 84 13.38 -10.22 -11.50
C GLY A 84 13.43 -8.70 -11.66
N PRO A 85 13.03 -8.18 -12.84
CA PRO A 85 13.06 -6.75 -13.15
C PRO A 85 12.18 -5.91 -12.19
N TYR A 86 11.04 -6.47 -11.75
CA TYR A 86 10.12 -5.82 -10.80
C TYR A 86 10.41 -6.15 -9.32
N ARG A 87 11.61 -6.61 -9.03
CA ARG A 87 12.18 -6.80 -7.68
C ARG A 87 13.65 -6.39 -7.70
N SER A 88 13.98 -5.36 -8.50
CA SER A 88 15.37 -4.94 -8.75
C SER A 88 16.07 -4.48 -7.47
N GLU A 89 15.33 -3.93 -6.52
CA GLU A 89 15.86 -3.42 -5.27
C GLU A 89 15.95 -4.46 -4.14
N ALA A 90 15.35 -5.65 -4.33
CA ALA A 90 15.42 -6.73 -3.36
C ALA A 90 16.86 -7.12 -3.03
N THR A 91 17.17 -7.28 -1.74
CA THR A 91 18.50 -7.66 -1.25
C THR A 91 18.57 -9.11 -0.76
N GLY A 92 17.43 -9.81 -0.76
CA GLY A 92 17.34 -11.24 -0.46
C GLY A 92 17.15 -11.56 1.02
N LEU A 93 16.97 -10.56 1.90
CA LEU A 93 16.67 -10.77 3.30
C LEU A 93 15.54 -9.83 3.73
N SER A 94 14.49 -10.39 4.32
CA SER A 94 13.39 -9.63 4.89
C SER A 94 13.53 -9.45 6.40
N CYS A 95 12.90 -8.40 6.92
CA CYS A 95 12.66 -8.20 8.34
C CYS A 95 11.17 -7.89 8.57
N TYR A 96 10.74 -7.96 9.82
CA TYR A 96 9.40 -7.55 10.21
C TYR A 96 9.22 -6.04 10.04
N TYR A 97 8.07 -5.67 9.50
CA TYR A 97 7.51 -4.32 9.54
C TYR A 97 5.99 -4.46 9.71
N SER A 98 5.40 -3.67 10.60
CA SER A 98 3.96 -3.71 10.87
C SER A 98 3.21 -2.86 9.84
N TYR A 99 2.76 -3.46 8.76
CA TYR A 99 1.94 -2.77 7.76
C TYR A 99 0.47 -2.64 8.16
N ASN A 100 -0.03 -3.59 8.95
CA ASN A 100 -1.45 -3.67 9.34
C ASN A 100 -1.74 -3.05 10.72
N GLY A 101 -0.75 -2.47 11.38
CA GLY A 101 -0.93 -1.86 12.69
C GLY A 101 -1.38 -2.82 13.81
N ASP A 102 -1.20 -4.15 13.64
CA ASP A 102 -1.65 -5.15 14.61
C ASP A 102 -0.71 -5.22 15.82
N ALA A 103 -1.21 -4.73 16.96
CA ALA A 103 -0.45 -4.72 18.21
C ALA A 103 -0.15 -6.14 18.75
N ASP A 104 -1.01 -7.13 18.53
CA ASP A 104 -0.82 -8.52 18.97
C ASP A 104 0.30 -9.19 18.17
N GLU A 105 0.40 -8.89 16.87
CA GLU A 105 1.52 -9.33 16.03
C GLU A 105 2.83 -8.66 16.45
N ALA A 106 2.82 -7.38 16.78
CA ALA A 106 3.99 -6.69 17.32
C ALA A 106 4.46 -7.29 18.66
N VAL A 107 3.52 -7.65 19.54
CA VAL A 107 3.82 -8.38 20.79
C VAL A 107 4.42 -9.75 20.49
N SER A 108 3.88 -10.48 19.52
CA SER A 108 4.40 -11.78 19.09
C SER A 108 5.81 -11.65 18.51
N TYR A 109 6.06 -10.66 17.65
CA TYR A 109 7.40 -10.32 17.16
C TYR A 109 8.35 -9.97 18.32
N ALA A 110 7.89 -9.20 19.29
CA ALA A 110 8.65 -8.82 20.47
C ALA A 110 9.09 -10.02 21.33
N GLY A 111 8.38 -11.15 21.24
CA GLY A 111 8.76 -12.41 21.86
C GLY A 111 9.95 -13.13 21.19
N LEU A 112 10.33 -12.72 19.96
CA LEU A 112 11.49 -13.28 19.28
C LEU A 112 12.80 -12.72 19.85
N GLY A 113 13.86 -13.50 19.80
CA GLY A 113 15.15 -13.14 20.40
C GLY A 113 16.05 -12.24 19.53
N ALA A 114 15.53 -11.62 18.48
CA ALA A 114 16.28 -10.77 17.57
C ALA A 114 15.60 -9.41 17.40
N GLY A 115 16.38 -8.34 17.25
CA GLY A 115 15.82 -7.02 16.98
C GLY A 115 15.24 -6.33 18.21
N THR A 116 15.97 -6.31 19.35
CA THR A 116 15.50 -5.69 20.60
C THR A 116 15.06 -4.25 20.43
N ALA A 117 15.80 -3.44 19.69
CA ALA A 117 15.44 -2.05 19.45
C ALA A 117 14.16 -1.92 18.61
N PHE A 118 14.02 -2.67 17.53
CA PHE A 118 12.79 -2.68 16.74
C PHE A 118 11.59 -3.27 17.47
N LYS A 119 11.83 -4.21 18.39
CA LYS A 119 10.78 -4.67 19.31
C LYS A 119 10.15 -3.50 20.06
N TYR A 120 10.96 -2.65 20.68
CA TYR A 120 10.48 -1.48 21.42
C TYR A 120 9.96 -0.39 20.49
N PHE A 121 10.52 -0.25 19.28
CA PHE A 121 10.03 0.66 18.27
C PHE A 121 8.56 0.36 17.93
N TYR A 122 8.22 -0.88 17.53
CA TYR A 122 6.85 -1.25 17.19
C TYR A 122 5.91 -1.27 18.41
N LEU A 123 6.36 -1.68 19.58
CA LEU A 123 5.53 -1.61 20.78
C LEU A 123 5.19 -0.16 21.13
N TYR A 124 6.14 0.75 21.04
CA TYR A 124 5.89 2.17 21.29
C TYR A 124 4.96 2.77 20.23
N GLU A 125 5.21 2.50 18.96
CA GLU A 125 4.35 2.95 17.85
C GLU A 125 2.89 2.56 18.07
N LEU A 126 2.64 1.25 18.30
CA LEU A 126 1.29 0.69 18.25
C LEU A 126 0.53 0.75 19.58
N THR A 127 1.22 0.90 20.69
CA THR A 127 0.60 0.93 22.02
C THR A 127 0.76 2.27 22.74
N GLY A 128 1.67 3.13 22.28
CA GLY A 128 2.05 4.37 22.95
C GLY A 128 2.83 4.16 24.26
N GLU A 129 3.09 2.91 24.65
CA GLU A 129 3.67 2.57 25.96
C GLU A 129 4.76 1.51 25.82
N LEU A 130 5.68 1.50 26.80
CA LEU A 130 6.65 0.43 26.98
C LEU A 130 6.59 -0.11 28.41
N ASP A 131 6.85 -1.41 28.56
CA ASP A 131 7.03 -2.02 29.87
C ASP A 131 8.33 -1.52 30.56
N GLN A 132 8.56 -1.94 31.81
CA GLN A 132 9.74 -1.53 32.56
C GLN A 132 11.04 -1.90 31.83
N SER A 133 11.07 -3.05 31.11
CA SER A 133 12.27 -3.48 30.38
C SER A 133 12.57 -2.58 29.19
N GLY A 134 11.52 -2.08 28.53
CA GLY A 134 11.65 -1.10 27.46
C GLY A 134 12.12 0.27 27.98
N MET A 135 11.57 0.72 29.10
CA MET A 135 12.01 1.96 29.73
C MET A 135 13.45 1.88 30.25
N ASP A 136 13.86 0.73 30.79
CA ASP A 136 15.25 0.49 31.21
C ASP A 136 16.19 0.52 29.99
N TYR A 137 15.78 -0.06 28.85
CA TYR A 137 16.53 0.00 27.59
C TYR A 137 16.68 1.45 27.08
N LEU A 138 15.60 2.24 27.11
CA LEU A 138 15.66 3.66 26.74
C LEU A 138 16.56 4.47 27.68
N ALA A 139 16.55 4.17 28.98
CA ALA A 139 17.40 4.83 29.96
C ALA A 139 18.90 4.59 29.70
N GLU A 140 19.29 3.44 29.15
CA GLU A 140 20.67 3.19 28.69
C GLU A 140 21.05 4.08 27.50
N MET A 141 20.07 4.58 26.74
CA MET A 141 20.23 5.53 25.62
C MET A 141 20.06 7.00 26.09
N ASP A 142 19.95 7.27 27.39
CA ASP A 142 19.68 8.59 27.98
C ASP A 142 18.31 9.18 27.57
N ILE A 143 17.30 8.30 27.33
CA ILE A 143 15.91 8.65 27.01
C ILE A 143 15.06 8.25 28.22
N HIS A 144 14.31 9.20 28.77
CA HIS A 144 13.57 9.00 30.03
C HIS A 144 12.05 9.23 29.88
N ASP A 145 11.63 9.86 28.82
CA ASP A 145 10.23 10.17 28.54
C ASP A 145 9.84 9.64 27.15
N LEU A 146 8.58 9.19 27.03
CA LEU A 146 7.94 8.83 25.76
C LEU A 146 6.94 9.93 25.41
N PRO A 147 7.15 10.70 24.32
CA PRO A 147 6.15 11.60 23.79
C PRO A 147 4.88 10.83 23.39
N GLU A 148 3.75 11.52 23.39
CA GLU A 148 2.50 10.96 22.88
C GLU A 148 2.60 10.73 21.36
N VAL A 149 2.15 9.57 20.90
CA VAL A 149 2.05 9.24 19.47
C VAL A 149 0.68 9.68 18.98
N GLU A 150 0.67 10.67 18.09
CA GLU A 150 -0.56 11.11 17.43
C GLU A 150 -0.97 10.10 16.36
N THR A 151 -2.28 9.88 16.25
CA THR A 151 -2.87 8.96 15.26
C THR A 151 -3.92 9.66 14.43
N LEU A 152 -4.21 9.12 13.26
CA LEU A 152 -5.28 9.59 12.39
C LEU A 152 -6.63 9.64 13.13
N SER A 153 -6.87 8.72 14.07
CA SER A 153 -8.10 8.66 14.87
C SER A 153 -8.32 9.87 15.79
N ALA A 154 -7.27 10.65 16.08
CA ALA A 154 -7.37 11.88 16.84
C ALA A 154 -7.78 13.09 15.98
N MET A 155 -7.79 12.95 14.66
CA MET A 155 -8.12 13.98 13.70
C MET A 155 -9.59 13.87 13.26
N ASP A 156 -10.22 15.00 12.99
CA ASP A 156 -11.58 15.06 12.44
C ASP A 156 -11.51 15.11 10.89
N TRP A 157 -10.84 14.09 10.31
CA TRP A 157 -10.66 13.99 8.86
C TRP A 157 -11.57 12.96 8.19
N ASP A 158 -12.28 12.16 8.96
CA ASP A 158 -13.30 11.28 8.40
C ASP A 158 -14.45 12.11 7.81
N ASN A 159 -14.82 11.79 6.56
CA ASN A 159 -15.72 12.59 5.74
C ASN A 159 -15.24 14.04 5.49
N ALA A 160 -13.93 14.28 5.46
CA ALA A 160 -13.36 15.59 5.15
C ALA A 160 -13.94 16.15 3.85
N PRO A 161 -14.42 17.41 3.84
CA PRO A 161 -15.11 17.97 2.69
C PRO A 161 -14.15 18.21 1.53
N LEU A 162 -14.63 17.95 0.31
CA LEU A 162 -13.91 18.26 -0.91
C LEU A 162 -14.35 19.61 -1.48
N THR A 163 -13.46 20.22 -2.26
CA THR A 163 -13.77 21.41 -3.07
C THR A 163 -13.37 21.14 -4.53
N LEU A 164 -13.85 21.96 -5.46
CA LEU A 164 -13.39 21.89 -6.84
C LEU A 164 -12.38 23.01 -7.12
N ASN A 165 -11.31 22.67 -7.80
CA ASN A 165 -10.39 23.68 -8.35
C ASN A 165 -10.93 24.29 -9.66
N ASN A 166 -10.18 25.22 -10.27
CA ASN A 166 -10.60 25.89 -11.50
C ASN A 166 -10.64 24.96 -12.74
N GLU A 167 -10.03 23.79 -12.66
CA GLU A 167 -10.00 22.78 -13.71
C GLU A 167 -11.11 21.75 -13.54
N GLY A 168 -11.86 21.83 -12.42
CA GLY A 168 -12.94 20.92 -12.10
C GLY A 168 -12.49 19.64 -11.38
N CYS A 169 -11.25 19.58 -10.90
CA CYS A 169 -10.75 18.45 -10.11
C CYS A 169 -11.17 18.57 -8.66
N ALA A 170 -11.43 17.43 -8.01
CA ALA A 170 -11.71 17.36 -6.59
C ALA A 170 -10.44 17.59 -5.76
N VAL A 171 -10.53 18.43 -4.75
CA VAL A 171 -9.42 18.81 -3.89
C VAL A 171 -9.76 18.53 -2.43
N LEU A 172 -8.93 17.71 -1.80
CA LEU A 172 -8.91 17.48 -0.36
C LEU A 172 -7.89 18.42 0.28
N THR A 173 -8.30 19.16 1.31
CA THR A 173 -7.41 20.05 2.07
C THR A 173 -7.47 19.70 3.55
N LEU A 174 -6.37 19.22 4.09
CA LEU A 174 -6.23 18.78 5.48
C LEU A 174 -5.41 19.73 6.34
N GLY A 175 -4.50 20.49 5.71
CA GLY A 175 -3.54 21.35 6.42
C GLY A 175 -2.17 20.69 6.60
N PRO A 176 -1.20 21.45 7.11
CA PRO A 176 0.20 21.01 7.20
C PRO A 176 0.42 19.81 8.15
N GLU A 177 -0.51 19.53 9.06
CA GLU A 177 -0.46 18.37 9.96
C GLU A 177 -0.47 17.05 9.17
N ALA A 178 -1.01 17.03 7.95
CA ALA A 178 -1.02 15.85 7.09
C ALA A 178 0.39 15.30 6.82
N ASP A 179 1.39 16.15 6.66
CA ASP A 179 2.77 15.71 6.39
C ASP A 179 3.39 14.95 7.57
N SER A 180 3.05 15.31 8.80
CA SER A 180 3.57 14.64 10.00
C SER A 180 2.79 13.38 10.40
N LEU A 181 1.58 13.18 9.86
CA LEU A 181 0.65 12.15 10.34
C LEU A 181 0.32 11.07 9.29
N LEU A 182 0.20 11.44 8.02
CA LEU A 182 -0.24 10.48 6.99
C LEU A 182 0.94 9.75 6.35
N ALA A 183 0.91 8.43 6.39
CA ALA A 183 1.84 7.58 5.65
C ALA A 183 1.49 7.56 4.15
N SER A 184 0.20 7.48 3.81
CA SER A 184 -0.24 7.48 2.41
C SER A 184 -1.57 8.23 2.22
N VAL A 185 -1.77 8.72 0.99
CA VAL A 185 -3.05 9.19 0.49
C VAL A 185 -3.24 8.56 -0.89
N ASN A 186 -4.25 7.71 -1.01
CA ASN A 186 -4.67 7.07 -2.24
C ASN A 186 -6.11 7.48 -2.54
N PHE A 187 -6.70 6.92 -3.60
CA PHE A 187 -8.14 7.01 -3.80
C PHE A 187 -8.74 5.64 -4.11
N SER A 188 -10.01 5.49 -3.77
CA SER A 188 -10.85 4.37 -4.17
C SER A 188 -11.90 4.83 -5.16
N LEU A 189 -12.09 4.06 -6.24
CA LEU A 189 -13.05 4.35 -7.30
C LEU A 189 -14.16 3.31 -7.32
N TYR A 190 -15.39 3.79 -7.45
CA TYR A 190 -16.61 2.97 -7.49
C TYR A 190 -17.45 3.36 -8.70
N TYR A 191 -18.11 2.38 -9.32
CA TYR A 191 -19.18 2.59 -10.27
C TYR A 191 -20.53 2.52 -9.55
N THR A 192 -21.42 3.46 -9.84
CA THR A 192 -22.80 3.43 -9.33
C THR A 192 -23.66 2.70 -10.33
N ASP A 193 -24.16 1.52 -9.96
CA ASP A 193 -25.11 0.77 -10.78
C ASP A 193 -26.45 1.51 -10.81
N PRO A 194 -26.91 1.99 -11.99
CA PRO A 194 -28.14 2.77 -12.10
C PRO A 194 -29.42 1.95 -11.80
N ASP A 195 -29.33 0.63 -11.84
CA ASP A 195 -30.48 -0.26 -11.66
C ASP A 195 -30.68 -0.69 -10.19
N SER A 196 -29.64 -0.65 -9.37
CA SER A 196 -29.67 -1.17 -8.00
C SER A 196 -29.23 -0.19 -6.91
N ASP A 197 -28.75 1.02 -7.25
CA ASP A 197 -28.06 1.95 -6.33
C ASP A 197 -26.84 1.33 -5.60
N SER A 198 -26.37 0.16 -6.07
CA SER A 198 -25.20 -0.49 -5.51
C SER A 198 -23.92 0.18 -5.99
N LEU A 199 -22.89 0.14 -5.15
CA LEU A 199 -21.54 0.56 -5.51
C LEU A 199 -20.72 -0.68 -5.89
N LEU A 200 -20.23 -0.71 -7.12
CA LEU A 200 -19.24 -1.67 -7.57
C LEU A 200 -17.87 -1.04 -7.46
N MET A 201 -17.04 -1.57 -6.60
CA MET A 201 -15.67 -1.08 -6.44
C MET A 201 -14.85 -1.46 -7.67
N LEU A 202 -14.21 -0.48 -8.29
CA LEU A 202 -13.26 -0.67 -9.38
C LEU A 202 -11.83 -0.81 -8.86
N GLY A 203 -11.57 -0.38 -7.63
CA GLY A 203 -10.29 -0.57 -6.96
C GLY A 203 -9.68 0.69 -6.40
N THR A 204 -8.35 0.67 -6.23
CA THR A 204 -7.57 1.74 -5.63
C THR A 204 -6.40 2.14 -6.51
N ASP A 205 -6.04 3.43 -6.47
CA ASP A 205 -4.87 3.98 -7.14
C ASP A 205 -4.30 5.17 -6.38
N ASN A 206 -3.09 5.59 -6.72
CA ASN A 206 -2.41 6.75 -6.16
C ASN A 206 -2.12 7.86 -7.19
N ASP A 207 -2.79 7.83 -8.34
CA ASP A 207 -2.66 8.91 -9.35
C ASP A 207 -3.35 10.18 -8.88
N ILE A 208 -2.72 10.85 -7.92
CA ILE A 208 -3.11 12.12 -7.31
C ILE A 208 -1.95 13.10 -7.31
N VAL A 209 -2.27 14.39 -7.34
CA VAL A 209 -1.27 15.46 -7.19
C VAL A 209 -1.26 15.89 -5.73
N GLY A 210 -0.20 15.54 -4.99
CA GLY A 210 -0.05 15.84 -3.56
C GLY A 210 0.90 17.00 -3.28
N ASP A 211 0.42 18.01 -2.54
CA ASP A 211 1.25 19.01 -1.85
C ASP A 211 1.27 18.65 -0.36
N TRP A 212 2.21 17.81 0.00
CA TRP A 212 2.33 17.27 1.35
C TRP A 212 2.59 18.35 2.40
N GLU A 213 3.43 19.34 2.09
CA GLU A 213 3.79 20.43 3.00
C GLU A 213 2.55 21.23 3.44
N ASN A 214 1.58 21.41 2.53
CA ASN A 214 0.35 22.12 2.81
C ASN A 214 -0.85 21.20 3.07
N GLY A 215 -0.67 19.89 2.95
CA GLY A 215 -1.72 18.88 3.12
C GLY A 215 -2.86 19.03 2.10
N VAL A 216 -2.52 19.28 0.84
CA VAL A 216 -3.48 19.47 -0.26
C VAL A 216 -3.30 18.37 -1.30
N PHE A 217 -4.37 17.64 -1.58
CA PHE A 217 -4.38 16.52 -2.51
C PHE A 217 -5.45 16.74 -3.58
N THR A 218 -5.06 16.68 -4.84
CA THR A 218 -5.94 16.91 -5.98
C THR A 218 -6.05 15.64 -6.82
N ASP A 219 -7.27 15.25 -7.20
CA ASP A 219 -7.46 14.13 -8.11
C ASP A 219 -6.84 14.41 -9.48
N ASN A 220 -6.37 13.35 -10.12
CA ASN A 220 -5.91 13.36 -11.51
C ASN A 220 -6.77 12.44 -12.40
N PHE A 221 -8.01 12.18 -12.00
CA PHE A 221 -8.90 11.26 -12.70
C PHE A 221 -9.29 11.80 -14.08
N ARG A 222 -9.03 10.98 -15.10
CA ARG A 222 -9.22 11.35 -16.52
C ARG A 222 -10.35 10.56 -17.21
N GLY A 223 -11.19 9.85 -16.46
CA GLY A 223 -12.24 9.00 -17.00
C GLY A 223 -11.72 7.72 -17.65
N VAL A 224 -10.52 7.28 -17.26
CA VAL A 224 -9.91 6.03 -17.70
C VAL A 224 -9.66 5.11 -16.51
N TRP A 225 -9.61 3.80 -16.76
CA TRP A 225 -9.30 2.81 -15.73
C TRP A 225 -8.63 1.58 -16.31
N GLY A 226 -8.02 0.76 -15.45
CA GLY A 226 -7.37 -0.46 -15.83
C GLY A 226 -8.30 -1.44 -16.55
N SER A 227 -7.80 -2.09 -17.59
CA SER A 227 -8.54 -3.02 -18.40
C SER A 227 -7.65 -4.13 -18.96
N ILE A 228 -8.28 -5.28 -19.27
CA ILE A 228 -7.66 -6.35 -20.05
C ILE A 228 -8.39 -6.40 -21.39
N ASP A 229 -7.69 -6.15 -22.49
CA ASP A 229 -8.26 -6.08 -23.85
C ASP A 229 -9.49 -5.15 -23.96
N GLY A 230 -9.52 -4.08 -23.14
CA GLY A 230 -10.61 -3.11 -23.08
C GLY A 230 -11.76 -3.45 -22.11
N ALA A 231 -11.78 -4.65 -21.53
CA ALA A 231 -12.70 -4.99 -20.45
C ALA A 231 -12.20 -4.38 -19.13
N VAL A 232 -12.98 -3.49 -18.52
CA VAL A 232 -12.65 -2.84 -17.25
C VAL A 232 -12.51 -3.89 -16.14
N VAL A 233 -11.51 -3.75 -15.30
CA VAL A 233 -11.22 -4.67 -14.20
C VAL A 233 -11.23 -3.97 -12.85
N TYR A 234 -11.47 -4.73 -11.78
CA TYR A 234 -11.03 -4.32 -10.46
C TYR A 234 -9.50 -4.41 -10.42
N MET A 235 -8.86 -3.36 -9.94
CA MET A 235 -7.42 -3.38 -9.66
C MET A 235 -7.13 -2.71 -8.32
N GLU A 236 -6.25 -3.30 -7.54
CA GLU A 236 -5.82 -2.77 -6.25
C GLU A 236 -4.32 -2.49 -6.28
N LEU A 237 -3.96 -1.27 -5.92
CA LEU A 237 -2.56 -0.88 -5.74
C LEU A 237 -1.96 -1.68 -4.60
N SER A 238 -1.03 -2.57 -4.90
CA SER A 238 -0.44 -3.50 -3.93
C SER A 238 1.00 -3.14 -3.55
N SER A 239 1.70 -2.33 -4.34
CA SER A 239 3.04 -1.84 -4.01
C SER A 239 3.36 -0.57 -4.77
N VAL A 240 3.91 0.41 -4.08
CA VAL A 240 4.38 1.68 -4.66
C VAL A 240 5.90 1.62 -4.74
N GLY A 241 6.46 1.90 -5.90
CA GLY A 241 7.91 1.96 -6.11
C GLY A 241 8.35 3.28 -6.73
N ASP A 242 9.65 3.49 -6.82
CA ASP A 242 10.21 4.68 -7.46
C ASP A 242 10.14 4.61 -9.00
N ASP A 243 10.22 3.40 -9.57
CA ASP A 243 10.24 3.15 -11.01
C ASP A 243 8.95 2.54 -11.54
N TYR A 244 8.14 1.92 -10.69
CA TYR A 244 6.91 1.22 -11.07
C TYR A 244 5.97 1.05 -9.88
N ASN A 245 4.67 0.95 -10.17
CA ASN A 245 3.67 0.44 -9.25
C ASN A 245 3.31 -0.99 -9.58
N LEU A 246 2.93 -1.78 -8.57
CA LEU A 246 2.35 -3.11 -8.73
C LEU A 246 0.89 -3.08 -8.32
N TYR A 247 0.08 -3.79 -9.09
CA TYR A 247 -1.35 -3.95 -8.85
C TYR A 247 -1.72 -5.42 -8.81
N THR A 248 -2.70 -5.72 -7.99
CA THR A 248 -3.36 -7.02 -7.93
C THR A 248 -4.72 -6.91 -8.60
N VAL A 249 -4.99 -7.81 -9.54
CA VAL A 249 -6.24 -7.85 -10.31
C VAL A 249 -6.87 -9.23 -10.13
N PRO A 250 -7.93 -9.38 -9.33
CA PRO A 250 -8.61 -10.64 -9.13
C PRO A 250 -9.35 -11.06 -10.40
N VAL A 251 -9.23 -12.33 -10.73
CA VAL A 251 -9.86 -12.94 -11.92
C VAL A 251 -10.24 -14.40 -11.64
N LEU A 252 -11.16 -14.93 -12.42
CA LEU A 252 -11.28 -16.38 -12.56
C LEU A 252 -10.48 -16.80 -13.80
N LEU A 253 -9.46 -17.60 -13.61
CA LEU A 253 -8.66 -18.16 -14.68
C LEU A 253 -9.05 -19.63 -14.88
N ASN A 254 -9.72 -19.91 -16.02
CA ASN A 254 -10.32 -21.21 -16.31
C ASN A 254 -11.32 -21.66 -15.21
N GLY A 255 -12.03 -20.69 -14.60
CA GLY A 255 -13.03 -20.93 -13.55
C GLY A 255 -12.46 -21.07 -12.14
N GLU A 256 -11.16 -20.89 -11.94
CA GLU A 256 -10.50 -20.90 -10.63
C GLU A 256 -10.02 -19.49 -10.25
N ALA A 257 -10.12 -19.14 -8.97
CA ALA A 257 -9.72 -17.83 -8.46
C ALA A 257 -8.20 -17.63 -8.52
N TYR A 258 -7.78 -16.56 -9.16
CA TYR A 258 -6.40 -16.11 -9.28
C TYR A 258 -6.32 -14.59 -9.13
N ASN A 259 -5.16 -14.11 -8.73
CA ASN A 259 -4.77 -12.72 -8.72
C ASN A 259 -3.72 -12.49 -9.80
N LEU A 260 -4.06 -11.73 -10.84
CA LEU A 260 -3.03 -11.25 -11.78
C LEU A 260 -2.16 -10.23 -11.05
N GLN A 261 -0.86 -10.35 -11.26
CA GLN A 261 0.10 -9.33 -10.88
C GLN A 261 0.40 -8.47 -12.10
N VAL A 262 0.14 -7.19 -11.98
CA VAL A 262 0.28 -6.23 -13.08
C VAL A 262 1.23 -5.13 -12.63
N ALA A 263 2.12 -4.70 -13.51
CA ALA A 263 3.03 -3.59 -13.27
C ALA A 263 2.74 -2.42 -14.20
N TYR A 264 2.80 -1.19 -13.66
CA TYR A 264 2.91 0.03 -14.45
C TYR A 264 4.31 0.59 -14.29
N ASN A 265 5.06 0.70 -15.38
CA ASN A 265 6.41 1.22 -15.41
C ASN A 265 6.39 2.72 -15.78
N PHE A 266 6.91 3.58 -14.89
CA PHE A 266 6.89 5.04 -15.08
C PHE A 266 7.82 5.51 -16.20
N SER A 267 8.93 4.83 -16.44
CA SER A 267 9.91 5.26 -17.44
C SER A 267 9.46 4.96 -18.89
N THR A 268 8.70 3.90 -19.06
CA THR A 268 8.17 3.46 -20.37
C THR A 268 6.70 3.82 -20.57
N GLU A 269 6.04 4.31 -19.51
CA GLU A 269 4.60 4.61 -19.48
C GLU A 269 3.77 3.41 -19.99
N SER A 270 4.13 2.21 -19.53
CA SER A 270 3.54 0.98 -20.05
C SER A 270 3.14 0.00 -18.95
N TRP A 271 2.11 -0.75 -19.24
CA TRP A 271 1.59 -1.82 -18.41
C TRP A 271 2.14 -3.19 -18.84
N GLU A 272 2.33 -4.10 -17.89
CA GLU A 272 2.76 -5.47 -18.13
C GLU A 272 2.03 -6.43 -17.17
N ILE A 273 1.46 -7.52 -17.72
CA ILE A 273 0.95 -8.64 -16.93
C ILE A 273 2.13 -9.54 -16.59
N LEU A 274 2.50 -9.61 -15.31
CA LEU A 274 3.63 -10.42 -14.84
C LEU A 274 3.26 -11.90 -14.74
N GLY A 275 2.00 -12.21 -14.52
CA GLY A 275 1.43 -13.53 -14.39
C GLY A 275 0.28 -13.59 -13.39
N ALA A 276 -0.21 -14.79 -13.13
CA ALA A 276 -1.30 -15.08 -12.21
C ALA A 276 -0.80 -15.88 -11.00
N ARG A 277 -1.13 -15.40 -9.81
CA ARG A 277 -0.88 -16.10 -8.54
C ARG A 277 -2.20 -16.64 -8.02
N GLN A 278 -2.23 -17.91 -7.61
CA GLN A 278 -3.40 -18.45 -6.94
C GLN A 278 -3.61 -17.73 -5.61
N GLY A 279 -4.85 -17.35 -5.30
CA GLY A 279 -5.22 -16.69 -4.05
C GLY A 279 -4.94 -17.55 -2.81
N LEU A 280 -5.42 -17.10 -1.65
CA LEU A 280 -5.24 -17.84 -0.40
C LEU A 280 -5.94 -19.19 -0.46
N ASP A 281 -5.26 -20.23 0.01
CA ASP A 281 -5.86 -21.55 0.23
C ASP A 281 -6.73 -21.59 1.50
N GLU A 282 -7.34 -22.73 1.79
CA GLU A 282 -8.16 -22.94 2.99
C GLU A 282 -7.42 -22.74 4.34
N ASN A 283 -6.10 -22.65 4.31
CA ASN A 283 -5.24 -22.39 5.46
C ASN A 283 -4.70 -20.94 5.48
N GLY A 284 -5.16 -20.07 4.58
CA GLY A 284 -4.70 -18.70 4.44
C GLY A 284 -3.30 -18.57 3.83
N MET A 285 -2.85 -19.58 3.07
CA MET A 285 -1.54 -19.58 2.42
C MET A 285 -1.64 -19.17 0.97
N ALA A 286 -0.95 -18.08 0.59
CA ALA A 286 -0.85 -17.66 -0.80
C ALA A 286 -0.01 -18.64 -1.64
N GLY A 287 -0.45 -18.87 -2.87
CA GLY A 287 0.33 -19.61 -3.86
C GLY A 287 1.66 -18.92 -4.15
N LYS A 288 2.76 -19.68 -4.21
CA LYS A 288 4.11 -19.14 -4.48
C LYS A 288 4.47 -19.13 -5.95
N GLU A 289 3.72 -19.84 -6.78
CA GLU A 289 3.97 -19.94 -8.20
C GLU A 289 3.26 -18.82 -8.95
N LEU A 290 4.01 -18.11 -9.78
CA LEU A 290 3.47 -17.17 -10.73
C LEU A 290 3.28 -17.91 -12.07
N ARG A 291 2.03 -18.17 -12.43
CA ARG A 291 1.66 -18.79 -13.69
C ARG A 291 1.55 -17.74 -14.79
N LEU A 292 2.25 -17.94 -15.88
CA LEU A 292 2.05 -17.09 -17.06
C LEU A 292 0.73 -17.46 -17.75
N LEU A 293 0.04 -16.45 -18.26
CA LEU A 293 -1.15 -16.66 -19.10
C LEU A 293 -0.75 -17.41 -20.38
N GLN A 294 -1.64 -18.28 -20.83
CA GLN A 294 -1.45 -19.08 -22.04
C GLN A 294 -2.56 -18.80 -23.06
N GLU A 295 -2.22 -18.85 -24.34
CA GLU A 295 -3.25 -18.74 -25.39
C GLU A 295 -4.31 -19.82 -25.21
N GLY A 296 -5.57 -19.37 -25.23
CA GLY A 296 -6.74 -20.20 -25.00
C GLY A 296 -7.19 -20.29 -23.54
N ASP A 297 -6.48 -19.71 -22.59
CA ASP A 297 -7.01 -19.54 -21.23
C ASP A 297 -8.28 -18.68 -21.27
N GLU A 298 -9.27 -19.03 -20.45
CA GLU A 298 -10.47 -18.20 -20.22
C GLU A 298 -10.24 -17.38 -18.94
N LEU A 299 -10.33 -16.05 -19.07
CA LEU A 299 -10.12 -15.11 -18.01
C LEU A 299 -11.40 -14.31 -17.78
N THR A 300 -12.05 -14.52 -16.63
CA THR A 300 -13.25 -13.77 -16.25
C THR A 300 -12.84 -12.70 -15.26
N THR A 301 -13.15 -11.44 -15.57
CA THR A 301 -12.90 -10.30 -14.68
C THR A 301 -13.86 -10.32 -13.50
N VAL A 302 -13.42 -9.82 -12.34
CA VAL A 302 -14.21 -9.82 -11.11
C VAL A 302 -14.26 -8.40 -10.57
N TRP A 303 -15.46 -7.97 -10.17
CA TRP A 303 -15.67 -6.74 -9.40
C TRP A 303 -16.21 -7.11 -8.01
N TYR A 304 -16.12 -6.17 -7.09
CA TYR A 304 -16.67 -6.34 -5.75
C TYR A 304 -17.75 -5.31 -5.46
N MET A 305 -18.88 -5.76 -4.92
CA MET A 305 -19.80 -4.86 -4.24
C MET A 305 -19.21 -4.49 -2.89
N SER A 306 -19.18 -3.21 -2.59
CA SER A 306 -18.61 -2.69 -1.34
C SER A 306 -19.31 -1.40 -0.94
N SER A 307 -19.26 -1.08 0.35
CA SER A 307 -19.53 0.26 0.84
C SER A 307 -18.27 1.14 0.73
N ILE A 308 -18.47 2.46 0.76
CA ILE A 308 -17.35 3.42 0.75
C ILE A 308 -16.45 3.25 1.99
N SER A 309 -17.03 2.90 3.13
CA SER A 309 -16.28 2.68 4.38
C SER A 309 -15.46 1.38 4.40
N GLY A 310 -15.72 0.46 3.47
CA GLY A 310 -15.06 -0.85 3.43
C GLY A 310 -15.43 -1.80 4.58
N ASP A 311 -16.46 -1.45 5.37
CA ASP A 311 -16.89 -2.22 6.54
C ASP A 311 -17.77 -3.43 6.17
N ASP A 312 -18.18 -3.56 4.92
CA ASP A 312 -19.03 -4.63 4.43
C ASP A 312 -18.19 -5.76 3.83
N ASP A 313 -18.70 -6.97 3.92
CA ASP A 313 -18.14 -8.12 3.22
C ASP A 313 -18.12 -7.85 1.71
N PHE A 314 -16.97 -8.11 1.09
CA PHE A 314 -16.83 -8.04 -0.36
C PHE A 314 -17.64 -9.16 -1.01
N GLU A 315 -18.69 -8.81 -1.75
CA GLU A 315 -19.41 -9.77 -2.58
C GLU A 315 -18.85 -9.69 -4.01
N ALA A 316 -18.25 -10.80 -4.46
CA ALA A 316 -17.64 -10.87 -5.80
C ALA A 316 -18.70 -10.91 -6.88
N TYR A 317 -18.51 -10.12 -7.92
CA TYR A 317 -19.36 -10.05 -9.11
C TYR A 317 -18.54 -10.40 -10.36
N GLU A 318 -18.92 -11.49 -11.03
CA GLU A 318 -18.30 -11.87 -12.30
C GLU A 318 -18.76 -10.92 -13.41
N ALA A 319 -17.81 -10.35 -14.14
CA ALA A 319 -18.07 -9.41 -15.23
C ALA A 319 -17.85 -10.08 -16.61
N GLU A 320 -16.82 -9.70 -17.35
CA GLU A 320 -16.59 -10.18 -18.71
C GLU A 320 -15.63 -11.36 -18.75
N THR A 321 -15.87 -12.29 -19.66
CA THR A 321 -14.94 -13.40 -19.95
C THR A 321 -14.19 -13.14 -21.24
N ILE A 322 -12.87 -13.18 -21.17
CA ILE A 322 -11.92 -12.93 -22.24
C ILE A 322 -11.17 -14.22 -22.54
N THR A 323 -11.03 -14.58 -23.82
CA THR A 323 -10.12 -15.66 -24.22
C THR A 323 -8.73 -15.08 -24.45
N VAL A 324 -7.75 -15.55 -23.70
CA VAL A 324 -6.35 -15.11 -23.80
C VAL A 324 -5.78 -15.45 -25.17
N THR A 325 -5.15 -14.49 -25.82
CA THR A 325 -4.43 -14.61 -27.09
C THR A 325 -3.01 -14.14 -26.94
N ALA A 326 -2.19 -14.26 -27.99
CA ALA A 326 -0.84 -13.70 -28.00
C ALA A 326 -0.80 -12.17 -27.88
N ASP A 327 -1.91 -11.49 -28.21
CA ASP A 327 -2.03 -10.02 -28.18
C ASP A 327 -2.73 -9.52 -26.91
N THR A 328 -3.19 -10.41 -26.01
CA THR A 328 -3.85 -10.03 -24.76
C THR A 328 -2.92 -9.17 -23.90
N ALA A 329 -3.40 -8.00 -23.54
CA ALA A 329 -2.62 -7.01 -22.81
C ALA A 329 -3.46 -6.31 -21.73
N PHE A 330 -2.78 -5.89 -20.68
CA PHE A 330 -3.30 -4.92 -19.73
C PHE A 330 -3.04 -3.49 -20.22
N GLY A 331 -3.97 -2.62 -19.97
CA GLY A 331 -3.85 -1.21 -20.31
C GLY A 331 -4.96 -0.39 -19.67
N GLU A 332 -5.02 0.89 -19.99
CA GLU A 332 -6.13 1.76 -19.62
C GLU A 332 -7.17 1.83 -20.75
N THR A 333 -8.44 1.90 -20.36
CA THR A 333 -9.54 2.16 -21.29
C THR A 333 -10.43 3.28 -20.77
N ALA A 334 -11.09 3.99 -21.67
CA ALA A 334 -12.12 4.94 -21.28
C ALA A 334 -13.26 4.21 -20.55
N LEU A 335 -13.66 4.77 -19.42
CA LEU A 335 -14.78 4.22 -18.67
C LEU A 335 -16.09 4.39 -19.46
N PRO A 336 -17.03 3.44 -19.37
CA PRO A 336 -18.37 3.59 -19.93
C PRO A 336 -19.11 4.81 -19.40
N ASP A 337 -20.08 5.31 -20.18
CA ASP A 337 -20.98 6.35 -19.72
C ASP A 337 -21.65 5.93 -18.41
N GLY A 338 -21.62 6.80 -17.41
CA GLY A 338 -22.16 6.47 -16.11
C GLY A 338 -21.71 7.42 -15.01
N ARG A 339 -22.08 7.05 -13.77
CA ARG A 339 -21.69 7.77 -12.57
C ARG A 339 -20.67 6.95 -11.81
N TYR A 340 -19.59 7.62 -11.41
CA TYR A 340 -18.51 7.04 -10.64
C TYR A 340 -18.35 7.85 -9.35
N VAL A 341 -18.00 7.19 -8.28
CA VAL A 341 -17.74 7.82 -6.98
C VAL A 341 -16.28 7.58 -6.62
N MET A 342 -15.60 8.62 -6.24
CA MET A 342 -14.24 8.56 -5.74
C MET A 342 -14.20 9.11 -4.33
N VAL A 343 -13.41 8.49 -3.47
CA VAL A 343 -13.04 8.99 -2.16
C VAL A 343 -11.53 8.97 -2.01
N PHE A 344 -10.95 9.99 -1.40
CA PHE A 344 -9.57 9.93 -0.94
C PHE A 344 -9.51 9.02 0.28
N GLU A 345 -8.54 8.15 0.32
CA GLU A 345 -8.24 7.23 1.39
C GLU A 345 -6.94 7.67 2.07
N MET A 346 -7.04 8.07 3.32
CA MET A 346 -5.94 8.57 4.14
C MET A 346 -5.53 7.50 5.14
N ARG A 347 -4.24 7.15 5.21
CA ARG A 347 -3.73 6.17 6.17
C ARG A 347 -2.56 6.73 6.96
N ASP A 348 -2.54 6.45 8.26
CA ASP A 348 -1.36 6.74 9.11
C ASP A 348 -0.39 5.54 9.15
N ALA A 349 0.69 5.68 9.93
CA ALA A 349 1.71 4.65 10.09
C ALA A 349 1.22 3.37 10.77
N MET A 350 0.07 3.43 11.45
CA MET A 350 -0.55 2.31 12.17
C MET A 350 -1.73 1.71 11.40
N ASP A 351 -1.83 2.00 10.09
CA ASP A 351 -2.92 1.56 9.20
C ASP A 351 -4.32 2.06 9.60
N ASN A 352 -4.44 3.04 10.51
CA ASN A 352 -5.72 3.70 10.70
C ASN A 352 -6.09 4.42 9.41
N CYS A 353 -7.34 4.26 8.99
CA CYS A 353 -7.86 4.78 7.74
C CYS A 353 -9.01 5.77 7.98
N ALA A 354 -9.01 6.85 7.21
CA ALA A 354 -10.14 7.76 7.09
C ALA A 354 -10.44 8.03 5.60
N TYR A 355 -11.69 8.33 5.31
CA TYR A 355 -12.15 8.59 3.95
C TYR A 355 -12.67 10.02 3.84
N SER A 356 -12.39 10.68 2.71
CA SER A 356 -12.99 11.98 2.42
C SER A 356 -14.49 11.86 2.15
N SER A 357 -15.19 12.98 2.10
CA SER A 357 -16.48 13.05 1.42
C SER A 357 -16.34 12.61 -0.03
N PRO A 358 -17.38 12.02 -0.65
CA PRO A 358 -17.28 11.52 -2.02
C PRO A 358 -17.23 12.66 -3.04
N ALA A 359 -16.42 12.48 -4.08
CA ALA A 359 -16.56 13.19 -5.36
C ALA A 359 -17.33 12.30 -6.34
N VAL A 360 -18.25 12.89 -7.09
CA VAL A 360 -19.03 12.17 -8.11
C VAL A 360 -18.58 12.63 -9.49
N PHE A 361 -18.13 11.68 -10.29
CA PHE A 361 -17.76 11.88 -11.69
C PHE A 361 -18.89 11.35 -12.59
N THR A 362 -19.33 12.16 -13.53
CA THR A 362 -20.22 11.73 -14.59
C THR A 362 -19.45 11.67 -15.89
N VAL A 363 -19.37 10.48 -16.46
CA VAL A 363 -18.72 10.20 -17.74
C VAL A 363 -19.80 10.16 -18.81
N GLU A 364 -19.66 10.98 -19.87
CA GLU A 364 -20.53 11.05 -21.04
C GLU A 364 -19.66 11.19 -22.30
N GLY A 365 -19.43 10.09 -23.01
CA GLY A 365 -18.46 10.04 -24.11
C GLY A 365 -17.05 10.42 -23.64
N ASP A 366 -16.46 11.42 -24.29
CA ASP A 366 -15.12 11.93 -23.94
C ASP A 366 -15.16 13.02 -22.83
N SER A 367 -16.32 13.26 -22.23
CA SER A 367 -16.51 14.32 -21.23
C SER A 367 -16.60 13.72 -19.83
N VAL A 368 -15.82 14.28 -18.89
CA VAL A 368 -15.91 13.99 -17.46
C VAL A 368 -16.29 15.26 -16.73
N THR A 369 -17.35 15.19 -15.93
CA THR A 369 -17.76 16.31 -15.06
C THR A 369 -17.75 15.85 -13.61
N THR A 370 -17.22 16.70 -12.73
CA THR A 370 -17.05 16.40 -11.31
C THR A 370 -18.02 17.24 -10.46
N SER A 371 -18.57 16.64 -9.42
CA SER A 371 -19.30 17.35 -8.35
C SER A 371 -18.87 16.80 -6.98
N VAL A 372 -18.88 17.67 -5.95
CA VAL A 372 -18.51 17.37 -4.56
C VAL A 372 -19.57 17.87 -3.60
#